data_f84f6b93e03872bb0c9543f828176a36
#
_entry.id   f84f6b93e03872bb0c9543f828176a36
#
_cell.length_a   1.000
_cell.length_b   1.000
_cell.length_c   1.000
_cell.angle_alpha   90.00
_cell.angle_beta   90.00
_cell.angle_gamma   90.00
#
_symmetry.space_group_name_H-M   'P 1'
#
loop_
_entity.id
_entity.type
_entity.pdbx_description
1 polymer ?
#
loop_
_entity_poly.entity_id
_entity_poly.type
_entity_poly.pdbx_seq_one_letter_code
_entity_poly.pdbx_strand_id
1 'polypeptide(L)'
;QERNDAVMSENPFGKHLRQDSGIVLPADPYKVEDQQMQREAAARAAAAAERSAAAQEHANINSDRNYTQTQANQRVTQAAAIRQDFNSDPDVKVYKSILPTYVSALHSPPTPAGDLGLVFAMAKIMAADGSAVREGEVATAENVQNWVDKIKAQYGKQVNGDGTFLEGPRQQIREAMAQKMANLNRAFIAARVRYKDTATQEGVNPLE
;
A
#
# COMPACT_ATOMS: atom_id res chain seq x y z
N GLN A 1 -26.79 72.97 -3.57
CA GLN A 1 -27.30 71.78 -2.85
C GLN A 1 -27.11 71.88 -1.35
N GLU A 2 -26.86 73.00 -0.77
CA GLU A 2 -26.66 73.26 0.68
C GLU A 2 -27.65 74.30 1.17
N ARG A 3 -28.91 73.99 1.27
CA ARG A 3 -29.90 74.97 1.83
C ARG A 3 -31.16 74.39 2.44
N ASN A 4 -31.25 73.09 2.71
CA ASN A 4 -32.49 72.53 3.30
C ASN A 4 -32.31 71.85 4.67
N ASP A 5 -31.16 71.82 5.30
CA ASP A 5 -30.95 71.14 6.59
C ASP A 5 -31.02 72.02 7.85
N ALA A 6 -31.44 73.23 7.72
CA ALA A 6 -31.40 74.20 8.86
C ALA A 6 -32.74 74.59 9.47
N VAL A 7 -33.87 73.93 9.14
CA VAL A 7 -35.19 74.40 9.61
C VAL A 7 -35.94 73.42 10.50
N MET A 8 -35.34 72.24 10.89
CA MET A 8 -36.05 71.27 11.70
C MET A 8 -35.49 71.08 13.14
N SER A 9 -34.66 71.98 13.65
CA SER A 9 -34.04 71.70 14.94
C SER A 9 -34.52 72.52 16.15
N GLU A 10 -35.52 73.36 16.10
CA GLU A 10 -35.97 74.13 17.27
C GLU A 10 -37.47 74.08 17.45
N ASN A 11 -37.93 73.03 18.18
CA ASN A 11 -39.19 73.09 18.91
C ASN A 11 -38.90 73.62 20.32
N PRO A 12 -39.11 74.90 20.55
CA PRO A 12 -38.74 75.53 21.83
C PRO A 12 -39.61 75.04 23.00
N PHE A 13 -40.71 74.36 22.73
CA PHE A 13 -41.57 73.86 23.82
C PHE A 13 -41.12 72.49 24.37
N GLY A 14 -40.26 71.76 23.72
CA GLY A 14 -39.82 70.46 24.20
C GLY A 14 -38.72 70.48 25.26
N LYS A 15 -37.96 71.58 25.34
CA LYS A 15 -36.81 71.70 26.30
C LYS A 15 -37.15 72.11 27.69
N HIS A 16 -38.24 72.86 27.86
CA HIS A 16 -38.60 73.41 29.19
C HIS A 16 -39.41 72.48 30.11
N LEU A 17 -40.04 71.44 29.55
CA LEU A 17 -40.84 70.48 30.31
C LEU A 17 -40.02 69.35 30.95
N ARG A 18 -38.73 69.20 30.62
CA ARG A 18 -37.89 68.15 31.16
C ARG A 18 -37.08 68.44 32.42
N GLN A 19 -37.06 69.70 32.85
CA GLN A 19 -36.11 70.06 33.91
C GLN A 19 -36.72 70.26 35.31
N ASP A 20 -38.03 70.40 35.43
CA ASP A 20 -38.62 70.84 36.74
C ASP A 20 -39.69 69.95 37.33
N SER A 21 -40.09 68.86 36.71
CA SER A 21 -41.27 68.12 37.23
C SER A 21 -40.99 66.80 37.94
N GLY A 22 -39.75 66.32 37.94
CA GLY A 22 -39.46 65.02 38.63
C GLY A 22 -40.35 63.81 38.19
N ILE A 23 -41.18 64.03 37.19
CA ILE A 23 -42.12 63.03 36.72
C ILE A 23 -41.35 62.07 35.76
N VAL A 24 -40.94 60.97 36.29
CA VAL A 24 -40.51 59.83 35.46
C VAL A 24 -41.76 59.33 34.80
N LEU A 25 -41.97 59.68 33.50
CA LEU A 25 -43.00 59.09 32.72
C LEU A 25 -42.76 57.58 32.67
N PRO A 26 -43.77 56.74 32.94
CA PRO A 26 -43.61 55.30 32.81
C PRO A 26 -43.10 54.96 31.40
N ALA A 27 -42.16 54.04 31.31
CA ALA A 27 -41.64 53.59 30.04
C ALA A 27 -42.83 53.17 29.16
N ASP A 28 -42.87 53.68 27.95
CA ASP A 28 -43.90 53.34 26.95
C ASP A 28 -43.96 51.81 26.81
N PRO A 29 -45.06 51.16 27.21
CA PRO A 29 -45.19 49.71 27.22
C PRO A 29 -44.93 49.09 25.82
N TYR A 30 -45.33 49.77 24.76
CA TYR A 30 -45.09 49.30 23.39
C TYR A 30 -43.63 49.28 22.99
N LYS A 31 -42.83 50.25 23.52
CA LYS A 31 -41.36 50.26 23.30
C LYS A 31 -40.64 49.14 24.05
N VAL A 32 -41.16 48.72 25.18
CA VAL A 32 -40.59 47.64 25.97
C VAL A 32 -40.86 46.30 25.26
N GLU A 33 -42.09 46.09 24.76
CA GLU A 33 -42.43 44.89 23.99
C GLU A 33 -41.65 44.76 22.69
N ASP A 34 -41.46 45.85 21.93
CA ASP A 34 -40.64 45.85 20.72
C ASP A 34 -39.18 45.52 21.02
N GLN A 35 -38.62 46.07 22.11
CA GLN A 35 -37.25 45.74 22.52
C GLN A 35 -37.13 44.27 22.97
N GLN A 36 -38.13 43.72 23.59
CA GLN A 36 -38.15 42.33 24.01
C GLN A 36 -38.22 41.38 22.81
N MET A 37 -39.09 41.65 21.85
CA MET A 37 -39.19 40.90 20.59
C MET A 37 -37.85 40.98 19.79
N GLN A 38 -37.22 42.13 19.71
CA GLN A 38 -35.91 42.29 19.05
C GLN A 38 -34.81 41.46 19.74
N ARG A 39 -34.78 41.42 21.07
CA ARG A 39 -33.84 40.59 21.83
C ARG A 39 -34.05 39.12 21.63
N GLU A 40 -35.33 38.68 21.63
CA GLU A 40 -35.69 37.28 21.34
C GLU A 40 -35.35 36.89 19.91
N ALA A 41 -35.61 37.74 18.92
CA ALA A 41 -35.21 37.52 17.53
C ALA A 41 -33.67 37.43 17.37
N ALA A 42 -32.94 38.32 18.03
CA ALA A 42 -31.48 38.29 18.05
C ALA A 42 -30.93 37.03 18.72
N ALA A 43 -31.54 36.61 19.85
CA ALA A 43 -31.14 35.37 20.54
C ALA A 43 -31.42 34.10 19.65
N ARG A 44 -32.56 34.05 18.95
CA ARG A 44 -32.88 32.98 18.02
C ARG A 44 -31.93 32.96 16.83
N ALA A 45 -31.56 34.13 16.29
CA ALA A 45 -30.60 34.24 15.19
C ALA A 45 -29.19 33.81 15.64
N ALA A 46 -28.76 34.18 16.84
CA ALA A 46 -27.47 33.75 17.42
C ALA A 46 -27.45 32.22 17.61
N ALA A 47 -28.48 31.65 18.20
CA ALA A 47 -28.58 30.19 18.37
C ALA A 47 -28.65 29.41 17.02
N ALA A 48 -29.26 29.99 15.99
CA ALA A 48 -29.25 29.41 14.64
C ALA A 48 -27.85 29.48 14.02
N ALA A 49 -27.12 30.59 14.20
CA ALA A 49 -25.76 30.75 13.72
C ALA A 49 -24.79 29.76 14.41
N GLU A 50 -24.91 29.57 15.72
CA GLU A 50 -24.12 28.58 16.46
C GLU A 50 -24.39 27.16 15.97
N ARG A 51 -25.64 26.80 15.75
CA ARG A 51 -25.99 25.47 15.20
C ARG A 51 -25.45 25.27 13.80
N SER A 52 -25.50 26.29 12.94
CA SER A 52 -24.94 26.22 11.59
C SER A 52 -23.41 26.10 11.61
N ALA A 53 -22.73 26.81 12.49
CA ALA A 53 -21.28 26.71 12.67
C ALA A 53 -20.87 25.31 13.17
N ALA A 54 -21.56 24.78 14.18
CA ALA A 54 -21.33 23.42 14.67
C ALA A 54 -21.59 22.35 13.57
N ALA A 55 -22.64 22.52 12.78
CA ALA A 55 -22.92 21.62 11.66
C ALA A 55 -21.84 21.67 10.59
N GLN A 56 -21.30 22.84 10.27
CA GLN A 56 -20.17 22.99 9.34
C GLN A 56 -18.89 22.35 9.88
N GLU A 57 -18.60 22.53 11.17
CA GLU A 57 -17.44 21.91 11.82
C GLU A 57 -17.54 20.36 11.76
N HIS A 58 -18.70 19.80 12.09
CA HIS A 58 -18.94 18.36 11.96
C HIS A 58 -18.80 17.87 10.52
N ALA A 59 -19.30 18.62 9.53
CA ALA A 59 -19.15 18.29 8.13
C ALA A 59 -17.68 18.29 7.69
N ASN A 60 -16.88 19.25 8.12
CA ASN A 60 -15.45 19.31 7.84
C ASN A 60 -14.72 18.13 8.47
N ILE A 61 -14.96 17.82 9.75
CA ILE A 61 -14.35 16.67 10.43
C ILE A 61 -14.68 15.35 9.70
N ASN A 62 -15.93 15.17 9.28
CA ASN A 62 -16.33 13.98 8.54
C ASN A 62 -15.69 13.92 7.16
N SER A 63 -15.54 15.04 6.47
CA SER A 63 -14.84 15.15 5.20
C SER A 63 -13.37 14.75 5.34
N ASP A 64 -12.67 15.25 6.36
CA ASP A 64 -11.27 14.93 6.63
C ASP A 64 -11.08 13.45 6.98
N ARG A 65 -11.99 12.88 7.78
CA ARG A 65 -11.98 11.45 8.09
C ARG A 65 -12.17 10.61 6.83
N ASN A 66 -13.16 10.93 6.00
CA ASN A 66 -13.42 10.22 4.76
C ASN A 66 -12.24 10.32 3.79
N TYR A 67 -11.61 11.50 3.68
CA TYR A 67 -10.42 11.69 2.87
C TYR A 67 -9.25 10.82 3.37
N THR A 68 -8.99 10.83 4.67
CA THR A 68 -7.93 10.01 5.29
C THR A 68 -8.19 8.51 5.09
N GLN A 69 -9.44 8.08 5.29
CA GLN A 69 -9.85 6.68 5.07
C GLN A 69 -9.67 6.26 3.61
N THR A 70 -10.07 7.12 2.68
CA THR A 70 -9.93 6.86 1.24
C THR A 70 -8.45 6.74 0.85
N GLN A 71 -7.60 7.61 1.34
CA GLN A 71 -6.15 7.54 1.12
C GLN A 71 -5.55 6.26 1.70
N ALA A 72 -5.94 5.86 2.91
CA ALA A 72 -5.48 4.62 3.52
C ALA A 72 -5.88 3.40 2.67
N ASN A 73 -7.14 3.35 2.22
CA ASN A 73 -7.64 2.26 1.37
C ASN A 73 -6.91 2.22 0.02
N GLN A 74 -6.62 3.37 -0.59
CA GLN A 74 -5.84 3.45 -1.82
C GLN A 74 -4.43 2.87 -1.65
N ARG A 75 -3.73 3.23 -0.57
CA ARG A 75 -2.40 2.68 -0.25
C ARG A 75 -2.42 1.17 -0.08
N VAL A 76 -3.42 0.63 0.63
CA VAL A 76 -3.58 -0.83 0.79
C VAL A 76 -3.78 -1.52 -0.56
N THR A 77 -4.61 -0.94 -1.43
CA THR A 77 -4.87 -1.48 -2.78
C THR A 77 -3.60 -1.44 -3.65
N GLN A 78 -2.86 -0.34 -3.62
CA GLN A 78 -1.59 -0.20 -4.32
C GLN A 78 -0.54 -1.21 -3.80
N ALA A 79 -0.43 -1.36 -2.48
CA ALA A 79 0.46 -2.35 -1.87
C ALA A 79 0.12 -3.78 -2.32
N ALA A 80 -1.17 -4.11 -2.39
CA ALA A 80 -1.62 -5.42 -2.86
C ALA A 80 -1.28 -5.64 -4.35
N ALA A 81 -1.46 -4.65 -5.21
CA ALA A 81 -1.11 -4.71 -6.63
C ALA A 81 0.40 -4.92 -6.82
N ILE A 82 1.24 -4.14 -6.16
CA ILE A 82 2.70 -4.28 -6.23
C ILE A 82 3.15 -5.68 -5.76
N ARG A 83 2.54 -6.22 -4.70
CA ARG A 83 2.84 -7.60 -4.25
C ARG A 83 2.39 -8.65 -5.26
N GLN A 84 1.26 -8.45 -5.89
CA GLN A 84 0.76 -9.35 -6.94
C GLN A 84 1.71 -9.33 -8.13
N ASP A 85 2.14 -8.16 -8.59
CA ASP A 85 3.08 -7.99 -9.68
C ASP A 85 4.44 -8.62 -9.35
N PHE A 86 4.97 -8.37 -8.16
CA PHE A 86 6.20 -9.03 -7.68
C PHE A 86 6.08 -10.56 -7.70
N ASN A 87 4.98 -11.11 -7.19
CA ASN A 87 4.78 -12.56 -7.19
C ASN A 87 4.53 -13.14 -8.58
N SER A 88 4.10 -12.30 -9.53
CA SER A 88 3.85 -12.68 -10.93
C SER A 88 5.09 -12.54 -11.80
N ASP A 89 6.11 -11.83 -11.32
CA ASP A 89 7.38 -11.63 -12.04
C ASP A 89 8.04 -12.97 -12.35
N PRO A 90 8.46 -13.21 -13.61
CA PRO A 90 9.06 -14.48 -14.03
C PRO A 90 10.28 -14.88 -13.21
N ASP A 91 11.18 -13.94 -12.92
CA ASP A 91 12.39 -14.19 -12.15
C ASP A 91 12.08 -14.63 -10.72
N VAL A 92 11.06 -14.02 -10.12
CA VAL A 92 10.58 -14.36 -8.77
C VAL A 92 9.93 -15.74 -8.75
N LYS A 93 9.07 -16.04 -9.73
CA LYS A 93 8.42 -17.35 -9.87
C LYS A 93 9.46 -18.47 -10.04
N VAL A 94 10.39 -18.28 -10.97
CA VAL A 94 11.44 -19.28 -11.23
C VAL A 94 12.27 -19.52 -9.98
N TYR A 95 12.79 -18.46 -9.35
CA TYR A 95 13.59 -18.62 -8.14
C TYR A 95 12.84 -19.37 -7.03
N LYS A 96 11.59 -18.93 -6.73
CA LYS A 96 10.75 -19.56 -5.69
C LYS A 96 10.44 -21.03 -5.98
N SER A 97 10.24 -21.41 -7.25
CA SER A 97 9.92 -22.78 -7.65
C SER A 97 11.13 -23.72 -7.58
N ILE A 98 12.33 -23.19 -7.79
CA ILE A 98 13.57 -23.97 -7.86
C ILE A 98 14.27 -24.08 -6.51
N LEU A 99 14.16 -23.07 -5.65
CA LEU A 99 14.82 -23.03 -4.36
C LEU A 99 14.61 -24.29 -3.49
N PRO A 100 13.37 -24.82 -3.33
CA PRO A 100 13.15 -26.04 -2.55
C PRO A 100 13.87 -27.26 -3.14
N THR A 101 13.91 -27.37 -4.47
CA THR A 101 14.61 -28.45 -5.19
C THR A 101 16.12 -28.36 -4.92
N TYR A 102 16.70 -27.17 -4.98
CA TYR A 102 18.11 -26.96 -4.69
C TYR A 102 18.47 -27.30 -3.24
N VAL A 103 17.68 -26.82 -2.27
CA VAL A 103 17.89 -27.12 -0.86
C VAL A 103 17.82 -28.63 -0.59
N SER A 104 16.82 -29.32 -1.17
CA SER A 104 16.69 -30.78 -1.05
C SER A 104 17.90 -31.50 -1.64
N ALA A 105 18.40 -31.06 -2.80
CA ALA A 105 19.57 -31.66 -3.46
C ALA A 105 20.86 -31.53 -2.63
N LEU A 106 21.06 -30.42 -1.95
CA LEU A 106 22.23 -30.24 -1.07
C LEU A 106 22.29 -31.27 0.06
N HIS A 107 21.13 -31.75 0.53
CA HIS A 107 21.00 -32.72 1.61
C HIS A 107 20.85 -34.17 1.10
N SER A 108 21.00 -34.41 -0.21
CA SER A 108 20.91 -35.76 -0.77
C SER A 108 21.98 -36.69 -0.18
N PRO A 109 21.59 -37.86 0.39
CA PRO A 109 22.50 -38.80 0.99
C PRO A 109 23.40 -39.48 -0.07
N PRO A 110 24.59 -39.97 0.30
CA PRO A 110 25.48 -40.72 -0.60
C PRO A 110 24.97 -42.17 -0.80
N THR A 111 23.82 -42.28 -1.46
CA THR A 111 23.19 -43.56 -1.83
C THR A 111 22.77 -43.52 -3.28
N PRO A 112 22.58 -44.68 -3.97
CA PRO A 112 22.15 -44.69 -5.36
C PRO A 112 20.84 -43.88 -5.60
N ALA A 113 19.91 -43.95 -4.65
CA ALA A 113 18.65 -43.20 -4.73
C ALA A 113 18.91 -41.67 -4.50
N GLY A 114 19.81 -41.32 -3.56
CA GLY A 114 20.20 -39.91 -3.34
C GLY A 114 20.92 -39.32 -4.52
N ASP A 115 21.78 -40.08 -5.20
CA ASP A 115 22.49 -39.65 -6.40
C ASP A 115 21.53 -39.46 -7.58
N LEU A 116 20.56 -40.36 -7.74
CA LEU A 116 19.48 -40.17 -8.73
C LEU A 116 18.68 -38.89 -8.45
N GLY A 117 18.34 -38.61 -7.17
CA GLY A 117 17.69 -37.38 -6.74
C GLY A 117 18.51 -36.14 -7.05
N LEU A 118 19.83 -36.21 -6.84
CA LEU A 118 20.76 -35.13 -7.16
C LEU A 118 20.78 -34.82 -8.67
N VAL A 119 20.80 -35.87 -9.52
CA VAL A 119 20.75 -35.73 -10.97
C VAL A 119 19.44 -35.11 -11.43
N PHE A 120 18.30 -35.58 -10.91
CA PHE A 120 17.01 -34.96 -11.21
C PHE A 120 16.90 -33.52 -10.80
N ALA A 121 17.41 -33.17 -9.61
CA ALA A 121 17.46 -31.79 -9.15
C ALA A 121 18.32 -30.91 -10.06
N MET A 122 19.50 -31.38 -10.47
CA MET A 122 20.37 -30.68 -11.42
C MET A 122 19.64 -30.47 -12.76
N ALA A 123 19.04 -31.49 -13.32
CA ALA A 123 18.29 -31.39 -14.59
C ALA A 123 17.20 -30.30 -14.49
N LYS A 124 16.40 -30.33 -13.41
CA LYS A 124 15.35 -29.34 -13.17
C LYS A 124 15.89 -27.91 -13.00
N ILE A 125 16.99 -27.75 -12.27
CA ILE A 125 17.60 -26.44 -12.04
C ILE A 125 18.21 -25.88 -13.35
N MET A 126 18.85 -26.74 -14.16
CA MET A 126 19.42 -26.34 -15.45
C MET A 126 18.36 -26.00 -16.49
N ALA A 127 17.23 -26.69 -16.48
CA ALA A 127 16.09 -26.41 -17.37
C ALA A 127 15.32 -25.13 -16.99
N ALA A 128 15.57 -24.54 -15.81
CA ALA A 128 14.93 -23.33 -15.34
C ALA A 128 15.49 -22.03 -15.95
N ASP A 129 16.03 -22.08 -17.18
CA ASP A 129 16.39 -20.89 -17.94
C ASP A 129 15.10 -20.21 -18.44
N GLY A 130 14.81 -19.03 -17.89
CA GLY A 130 13.65 -18.21 -18.23
C GLY A 130 13.53 -17.80 -19.71
N SER A 131 14.35 -18.36 -20.62
CA SER A 131 14.25 -18.11 -22.05
C SER A 131 13.28 -19.05 -22.78
N ALA A 132 12.78 -20.13 -22.17
CA ALA A 132 11.98 -21.11 -22.88
C ALA A 132 10.90 -21.86 -22.09
N VAL A 133 10.67 -21.58 -20.82
CA VAL A 133 9.59 -22.26 -20.10
C VAL A 133 8.37 -21.36 -20.02
N ARG A 134 7.58 -21.32 -21.11
CA ARG A 134 6.16 -21.02 -21.03
C ARG A 134 5.52 -22.00 -20.04
N GLU A 135 4.57 -21.52 -19.23
CA GLU A 135 3.81 -22.27 -18.21
C GLU A 135 3.05 -23.52 -18.76
N GLY A 136 3.62 -24.31 -19.57
CA GLY A 136 3.09 -25.55 -20.13
C GLY A 136 4.19 -26.50 -20.58
N GLU A 137 5.42 -26.01 -20.70
CA GLU A 137 6.60 -26.79 -20.99
C GLU A 137 7.49 -26.96 -19.75
N VAL A 138 6.87 -27.13 -18.60
CA VAL A 138 7.55 -27.78 -17.46
C VAL A 138 8.22 -28.99 -18.05
N ALA A 139 9.56 -29.04 -17.94
CA ALA A 139 10.43 -30.10 -18.41
C ALA A 139 9.63 -31.37 -18.61
N THR A 140 9.24 -31.66 -19.87
CA THR A 140 8.53 -32.89 -20.17
C THR A 140 9.39 -33.99 -19.58
N ALA A 141 8.78 -35.05 -19.08
CA ALA A 141 9.53 -36.18 -18.53
C ALA A 141 10.69 -36.58 -19.49
N GLU A 142 10.50 -36.37 -20.76
CA GLU A 142 11.47 -36.57 -21.84
C GLU A 142 12.67 -35.60 -21.76
N ASN A 143 12.46 -34.32 -21.51
CA ASN A 143 13.56 -33.34 -21.33
C ASN A 143 14.38 -33.61 -20.07
N VAL A 144 13.71 -33.98 -18.97
CA VAL A 144 14.40 -34.41 -17.75
C VAL A 144 15.19 -35.68 -17.99
N GLN A 145 14.62 -36.67 -18.70
CA GLN A 145 15.28 -37.93 -19.04
C GLN A 145 16.53 -37.68 -19.90
N ASN A 146 16.45 -36.84 -20.93
CA ASN A 146 17.58 -36.44 -21.76
C ASN A 146 18.75 -35.85 -20.95
N TRP A 147 18.42 -34.99 -19.94
CA TRP A 147 19.41 -34.44 -19.01
C TRP A 147 19.98 -35.52 -18.09
N VAL A 148 19.15 -36.37 -17.55
CA VAL A 148 19.60 -37.54 -16.75
C VAL A 148 20.56 -38.39 -17.51
N ASP A 149 20.27 -38.71 -18.78
CA ASP A 149 21.12 -39.54 -19.62
C ASP A 149 22.44 -38.84 -19.95
N LYS A 150 22.44 -37.53 -20.22
CA LYS A 150 23.66 -36.74 -20.41
C LYS A 150 24.55 -36.73 -19.14
N ILE A 151 23.95 -36.56 -17.97
CA ILE A 151 24.69 -36.56 -16.70
C ILE A 151 25.22 -37.95 -16.41
N LYS A 152 24.44 -39.01 -16.62
CA LYS A 152 24.89 -40.39 -16.50
C LYS A 152 26.03 -40.71 -17.49
N ALA A 153 25.95 -40.26 -18.74
CA ALA A 153 27.00 -40.42 -19.72
C ALA A 153 28.31 -39.72 -19.29
N GLN A 154 28.20 -38.54 -18.71
CA GLN A 154 29.34 -37.74 -18.24
C GLN A 154 29.97 -38.29 -16.97
N TYR A 155 29.15 -38.71 -15.99
CA TYR A 155 29.61 -39.09 -14.66
C TYR A 155 29.43 -40.59 -14.35
N GLY A 156 28.68 -41.33 -15.16
CA GLY A 156 28.31 -42.72 -14.90
C GLY A 156 29.46 -43.70 -14.88
N LYS A 157 30.67 -43.30 -15.37
CA LYS A 157 31.90 -44.08 -15.26
C LYS A 157 32.60 -43.89 -13.92
N GLN A 158 32.16 -42.95 -13.11
CA GLN A 158 32.76 -42.59 -11.84
C GLN A 158 31.78 -42.95 -10.69
N VAL A 159 31.42 -44.23 -10.66
CA VAL A 159 30.54 -44.83 -9.65
C VAL A 159 31.33 -45.87 -8.84
N ASN A 160 30.97 -45.98 -7.56
CA ASN A 160 31.43 -47.08 -6.71
C ASN A 160 30.80 -48.41 -7.15
N GLY A 161 31.32 -49.52 -6.61
CA GLY A 161 30.77 -50.86 -6.87
C GLY A 161 29.31 -51.06 -6.44
N ASP A 162 28.79 -50.24 -5.57
CA ASP A 162 27.39 -50.19 -5.12
C ASP A 162 26.49 -49.30 -6.00
N GLY A 163 27.04 -48.68 -7.05
CA GLY A 163 26.32 -47.78 -7.96
C GLY A 163 26.18 -46.33 -7.49
N THR A 164 26.84 -45.94 -6.38
CA THR A 164 26.88 -44.54 -5.94
C THR A 164 27.94 -43.74 -6.71
N PHE A 165 27.72 -42.47 -6.92
CA PHE A 165 28.74 -41.57 -7.46
C PHE A 165 29.93 -41.45 -6.47
N LEU A 166 31.13 -41.35 -7.04
CA LEU A 166 32.31 -40.89 -6.27
C LEU A 166 32.06 -39.45 -5.79
N GLU A 167 32.74 -39.02 -4.72
CA GLU A 167 32.55 -37.69 -4.14
C GLU A 167 32.88 -36.56 -5.14
N GLY A 168 33.85 -36.74 -6.02
CA GLY A 168 34.20 -35.76 -7.05
C GLY A 168 33.03 -35.37 -7.96
N PRO A 169 32.36 -36.35 -8.63
CA PRO A 169 31.15 -36.08 -9.41
C PRO A 169 30.04 -35.45 -8.62
N ARG A 170 29.80 -35.90 -7.39
CA ARG A 170 28.76 -35.28 -6.51
C ARG A 170 29.03 -33.80 -6.26
N GLN A 171 30.30 -33.48 -5.96
CA GLN A 171 30.75 -32.12 -5.72
C GLN A 171 30.60 -31.25 -6.98
N GLN A 172 30.98 -31.74 -8.15
CA GLN A 172 30.84 -31.03 -9.43
C GLN A 172 29.37 -30.74 -9.75
N ILE A 173 28.45 -31.68 -9.50
CA ILE A 173 27.00 -31.49 -9.68
C ILE A 173 26.51 -30.38 -8.72
N ARG A 174 26.91 -30.42 -7.45
CA ARG A 174 26.53 -29.39 -6.45
C ARG A 174 27.04 -28.01 -6.83
N GLU A 175 28.29 -27.92 -7.30
CA GLU A 175 28.89 -26.66 -7.76
C GLU A 175 28.17 -26.07 -8.97
N ALA A 176 27.85 -26.91 -9.97
CA ALA A 176 27.09 -26.46 -11.13
C ALA A 176 25.68 -25.95 -10.75
N MET A 177 25.01 -26.67 -9.84
CA MET A 177 23.72 -26.19 -9.29
C MET A 177 23.88 -24.87 -8.53
N ALA A 178 24.93 -24.74 -7.71
CA ALA A 178 25.18 -23.52 -6.92
C ALA A 178 25.44 -22.31 -7.84
N GLN A 179 26.21 -22.46 -8.91
CA GLN A 179 26.43 -21.41 -9.90
C GLN A 179 25.13 -20.95 -10.56
N LYS A 180 24.29 -21.89 -10.97
CA LYS A 180 23.00 -21.57 -11.56
C LYS A 180 22.08 -20.87 -10.57
N MET A 181 22.00 -21.37 -9.33
CA MET A 181 21.22 -20.73 -8.26
C MET A 181 21.71 -19.34 -7.92
N ALA A 182 23.03 -19.08 -7.96
CA ALA A 182 23.57 -17.74 -7.77
C ALA A 182 23.09 -16.77 -8.87
N ASN A 183 22.96 -17.23 -10.12
CA ASN A 183 22.41 -16.41 -11.21
C ASN A 183 20.92 -16.12 -10.99
N LEU A 184 20.11 -17.14 -10.67
CA LEU A 184 18.68 -16.98 -10.37
C LEU A 184 18.47 -16.06 -9.15
N ASN A 185 19.30 -16.19 -8.13
CA ASN A 185 19.23 -15.32 -6.95
C ASN A 185 19.55 -13.86 -7.29
N ARG A 186 20.51 -13.61 -8.19
CA ARG A 186 20.81 -12.24 -8.65
C ARG A 186 19.61 -11.63 -9.37
N ALA A 187 18.94 -12.37 -10.27
CA ALA A 187 17.74 -11.92 -10.95
C ALA A 187 16.60 -11.65 -9.95
N PHE A 188 16.39 -12.55 -9.00
CA PHE A 188 15.42 -12.38 -7.91
C PHE A 188 15.69 -11.12 -7.07
N ILE A 189 16.95 -10.87 -6.68
CA ILE A 189 17.35 -9.67 -5.92
C ILE A 189 17.08 -8.42 -6.76
N ALA A 190 17.43 -8.42 -8.05
CA ALA A 190 17.18 -7.30 -8.94
C ALA A 190 15.67 -6.99 -9.06
N ALA A 191 14.84 -8.02 -9.21
CA ALA A 191 13.39 -7.87 -9.16
C ALA A 191 12.92 -7.27 -7.83
N ARG A 192 13.39 -7.82 -6.71
CA ARG A 192 13.04 -7.34 -5.36
C ARG A 192 13.40 -5.86 -5.16
N VAL A 193 14.56 -5.42 -5.64
CA VAL A 193 14.99 -3.99 -5.56
C VAL A 193 14.04 -3.14 -6.39
N ARG A 194 13.79 -3.52 -7.64
CA ARG A 194 12.88 -2.81 -8.56
C ARG A 194 11.50 -2.58 -7.95
N TYR A 195 10.86 -3.64 -7.41
CA TYR A 195 9.53 -3.52 -6.79
C TYR A 195 9.55 -2.75 -5.47
N LYS A 196 10.65 -2.83 -4.69
CA LYS A 196 10.84 -2.01 -3.50
C LYS A 196 10.92 -0.52 -3.87
N ASP A 197 11.65 -0.18 -4.91
CA ASP A 197 11.79 1.22 -5.37
C ASP A 197 10.46 1.76 -5.89
N THR A 198 9.69 0.95 -6.64
CA THR A 198 8.32 1.30 -7.05
C THR A 198 7.43 1.57 -5.85
N ALA A 199 7.42 0.68 -4.85
CA ALA A 199 6.63 0.87 -3.63
C ALA A 199 7.02 2.16 -2.89
N THR A 200 8.32 2.46 -2.82
CA THR A 200 8.81 3.68 -2.18
C THR A 200 8.39 4.95 -2.95
N GLN A 201 8.44 4.93 -4.29
CA GLN A 201 8.02 6.04 -5.14
C GLN A 201 6.51 6.31 -5.01
N GLU A 202 5.71 5.26 -4.87
CA GLU A 202 4.26 5.36 -4.65
C GLU A 202 3.87 5.68 -3.20
N GLY A 203 4.85 5.83 -2.30
CA GLY A 203 4.62 6.11 -0.88
C GLY A 203 3.95 4.97 -0.13
N VAL A 204 4.14 3.74 -0.62
CA VAL A 204 3.64 2.50 -0.02
C VAL A 204 4.78 1.83 0.75
N ASN A 205 4.48 1.37 1.97
CA ASN A 205 5.45 0.59 2.72
C ASN A 205 5.63 -0.81 2.09
N PRO A 206 6.82 -1.18 1.58
CA PRO A 206 7.01 -2.48 0.94
C PRO A 206 6.92 -3.67 1.90
N LEU A 207 6.84 -3.43 3.22
CA LEU A 207 6.72 -4.46 4.25
C LEU A 207 5.27 -4.69 4.72
N GLU A 208 4.37 -3.78 4.40
CA GLU A 208 2.92 -3.94 4.62
C GLU A 208 2.25 -4.63 3.43
#